data_48dbfb01ade6e123bda0a35103f0a05b
#
_entry.id   48dbfb01ade6e123bda0a35103f0a05b
#
_cell.length_a   1.000
_cell.length_b   1.000
_cell.length_c   1.000
_cell.angle_alpha   90.00
_cell.angle_beta   90.00
_cell.angle_gamma   90.00
#
_symmetry.space_group_name_H-M   'P 1'
#
loop_
_entity.id
_entity.type
_entity.pdbx_description
1 polymer ?
#
loop_
_entity_poly.entity_id
_entity_poly.type
_entity_poly.pdbx_seq_one_letter_code
_entity_poly.pdbx_strand_id
1 'polypeptide(L)'
;MCLEPSLRTSLRPGPKALCHDCHSKYGKPICDETATFFYNSITALRDSHAALGKDVDRLAERGFDVDELRFQSSAVSDALRKTRLGIHTFDRSDFIRNSEAASEAETALRSAAAAGWAEYRFRRNGLVLASGLISVFGVLLYLKIRQTDRESGPKS
;
A
#
# COMPACT_ATOMS: atom_id res chain seq x y z
N MET A 1 3.30 19.91 11.98
CA MET A 1 3.36 19.80 10.52
C MET A 1 4.60 20.48 9.90
N CYS A 2 5.71 20.63 10.62
CA CYS A 2 6.90 21.41 10.18
C CYS A 2 8.18 20.58 10.08
N LEU A 3 8.11 19.25 9.86
CA LEU A 3 9.29 18.36 9.92
C LEU A 3 9.73 17.78 8.56
N GLU A 4 8.98 17.97 7.48
CA GLU A 4 9.36 17.35 6.21
C GLU A 4 10.52 18.02 5.44
N PRO A 5 10.65 19.33 5.38
CA PRO A 5 11.79 19.94 4.68
C PRO A 5 13.12 19.76 5.43
N SER A 6 13.10 19.72 6.76
CA SER A 6 14.33 19.65 7.56
C SER A 6 14.97 18.26 7.54
N LEU A 7 14.18 17.19 7.49
CA LEU A 7 14.70 15.81 7.38
C LEU A 7 15.36 15.55 6.01
N ARG A 8 14.80 16.10 4.93
CA ARG A 8 15.41 15.98 3.61
C ARG A 8 16.77 16.68 3.52
N THR A 9 16.95 17.77 4.29
CA THR A 9 18.18 18.55 4.27
C THR A 9 19.22 18.02 5.25
N SER A 10 18.79 17.48 6.39
CA SER A 10 19.71 17.02 7.45
C SER A 10 20.25 15.61 7.25
N LEU A 11 19.50 14.73 6.57
CA LEU A 11 19.91 13.34 6.32
C LEU A 11 20.44 13.14 4.88
N ARG A 12 20.34 14.15 4.02
CA ARG A 12 20.85 14.04 2.65
C ARG A 12 22.37 13.91 2.70
N PRO A 13 22.98 12.84 2.17
CA PRO A 13 24.42 12.72 2.12
C PRO A 13 25.00 13.84 1.24
N GLY A 14 26.01 14.53 1.73
CA GLY A 14 26.73 15.54 1.00
C GLY A 14 27.14 16.78 1.85
N PRO A 15 28.01 17.63 1.30
CA PRO A 15 28.64 18.72 2.04
C PRO A 15 27.69 19.84 2.52
N LYS A 16 26.41 19.78 2.15
CA LYS A 16 25.37 20.75 2.56
C LYS A 16 24.41 20.20 3.62
N ALA A 17 24.64 18.98 4.12
CA ALA A 17 23.82 18.39 5.18
C ALA A 17 24.19 18.98 6.53
N LEU A 18 23.21 19.40 7.33
CA LEU A 18 23.44 19.91 8.70
C LEU A 18 24.26 18.92 9.55
N CYS A 19 24.05 17.64 9.38
CA CYS A 19 24.83 16.61 10.05
C CYS A 19 26.29 16.58 9.60
N HIS A 20 26.56 16.87 8.31
CA HIS A 20 27.91 16.91 7.77
C HIS A 20 28.73 18.03 8.41
N ASP A 21 28.17 19.23 8.58
CA ASP A 21 28.87 20.36 9.19
C ASP A 21 29.30 20.09 10.64
N CYS A 22 28.49 19.35 11.39
CA CYS A 22 28.85 18.96 12.76
C CYS A 22 29.82 17.77 12.80
N HIS A 23 29.67 16.80 11.93
CA HIS A 23 30.42 15.53 11.99
C HIS A 23 31.69 15.54 11.14
N SER A 24 31.78 16.37 10.08
CA SER A 24 32.99 16.53 9.28
C SER A 24 34.17 17.11 10.07
N LYS A 25 33.87 17.97 11.05
CA LYS A 25 34.89 18.51 11.98
C LYS A 25 35.57 17.43 12.81
N TYR A 26 34.94 16.27 12.98
CA TYR A 26 35.49 15.15 13.79
C TYR A 26 36.09 14.02 12.93
N GLY A 27 36.18 14.22 11.60
CA GLY A 27 37.04 13.43 10.71
C GLY A 27 36.72 11.94 10.57
N LYS A 28 35.45 11.52 10.77
CA LYS A 28 35.09 10.09 10.67
C LYS A 28 34.19 9.81 9.46
N PRO A 29 34.72 9.17 8.39
CA PRO A 29 33.92 8.77 7.21
C PRO A 29 32.75 7.83 7.57
N ILE A 30 32.83 7.13 8.68
CA ILE A 30 31.76 6.25 9.21
C ILE A 30 30.42 6.97 9.44
N CYS A 31 30.44 8.29 9.69
CA CYS A 31 29.22 9.07 9.89
C CYS A 31 28.44 9.27 8.60
N ASP A 32 29.13 9.47 7.47
CA ASP A 32 28.49 9.66 6.16
C ASP A 32 27.86 8.39 5.63
N GLU A 33 28.50 7.23 5.81
CA GLU A 33 27.94 5.94 5.42
C GLU A 33 26.70 5.60 6.24
N THR A 34 26.75 5.82 7.57
CA THR A 34 25.62 5.57 8.46
C THR A 34 24.45 6.52 8.17
N ALA A 35 24.72 7.80 7.92
CA ALA A 35 23.70 8.77 7.55
C ALA A 35 23.06 8.42 6.20
N THR A 36 23.85 7.98 5.23
CA THR A 36 23.37 7.53 3.93
C THR A 36 22.48 6.29 4.06
N PHE A 37 22.89 5.33 4.86
CA PHE A 37 22.12 4.13 5.17
C PHE A 37 20.75 4.48 5.80
N PHE A 38 20.74 5.33 6.83
CA PHE A 38 19.50 5.77 7.48
C PHE A 38 18.58 6.50 6.51
N TYR A 39 19.13 7.43 5.72
CA TYR A 39 18.35 8.17 4.72
C TYR A 39 17.69 7.25 3.69
N ASN A 40 18.46 6.34 3.12
CA ASN A 40 17.96 5.41 2.10
C ASN A 40 16.89 4.48 2.67
N SER A 41 17.11 3.91 3.86
CA SER A 41 16.17 3.01 4.51
C SER A 41 14.84 3.71 4.83
N ILE A 42 14.88 4.91 5.41
CA ILE A 42 13.67 5.67 5.73
C ILE A 42 12.93 6.12 4.47
N THR A 43 13.68 6.54 3.44
CA THR A 43 13.07 6.98 2.19
C THR A 43 12.37 5.82 1.50
N ALA A 44 13.01 4.65 1.43
CA ALA A 44 12.43 3.45 0.85
C ALA A 44 11.14 3.03 1.58
N LEU A 45 11.18 2.93 2.92
CA LEU A 45 10.00 2.59 3.73
C LEU A 45 8.87 3.62 3.58
N ARG A 46 9.19 4.90 3.57
CA ARG A 46 8.20 5.97 3.40
C ARG A 46 7.52 5.89 2.03
N ASP A 47 8.31 5.74 0.98
CA ASP A 47 7.80 5.75 -0.40
C ASP A 47 6.96 4.49 -0.66
N SER A 48 7.38 3.35 -0.11
CA SER A 48 6.63 2.11 -0.14
C SER A 48 5.30 2.20 0.64
N HIS A 49 5.33 2.75 1.85
CA HIS A 49 4.12 2.98 2.64
C HIS A 49 3.14 3.95 1.93
N ALA A 50 3.65 5.02 1.31
CA ALA A 50 2.82 5.94 0.54
C ALA A 50 2.17 5.26 -0.69
N ALA A 51 2.87 4.32 -1.35
CA ALA A 51 2.30 3.54 -2.44
C ALA A 51 1.19 2.59 -1.94
N LEU A 52 1.40 1.92 -0.80
CA LEU A 52 0.39 1.06 -0.19
C LEU A 52 -0.85 1.84 0.26
N GLY A 53 -0.68 3.05 0.80
CA GLY A 53 -1.80 3.93 1.13
C GLY A 53 -2.71 4.19 -0.07
N LYS A 54 -2.13 4.48 -1.23
CA LYS A 54 -2.90 4.64 -2.48
C LYS A 54 -3.64 3.36 -2.89
N ASP A 55 -3.05 2.20 -2.66
CA ASP A 55 -3.71 0.92 -2.97
C ASP A 55 -4.88 0.64 -2.03
N VAL A 56 -4.76 1.00 -0.74
CA VAL A 56 -5.86 0.94 0.23
C VAL A 56 -6.99 1.90 -0.17
N ASP A 57 -6.67 3.14 -0.56
CA ASP A 57 -7.67 4.10 -1.02
C ASP A 57 -8.41 3.62 -2.27
N ARG A 58 -7.71 3.01 -3.22
CA ARG A 58 -8.34 2.39 -4.39
C ARG A 58 -9.28 1.24 -4.04
N LEU A 59 -8.98 0.45 -3.00
CA LEU A 59 -9.90 -0.58 -2.50
C LEU A 59 -11.15 0.06 -1.89
N ALA A 60 -10.99 1.14 -1.11
CA ALA A 60 -12.10 1.89 -0.55
C ALA A 60 -13.02 2.47 -1.65
N GLU A 61 -12.45 3.05 -2.72
CA GLU A 61 -13.19 3.55 -3.88
C GLU A 61 -14.01 2.45 -4.59
N ARG A 62 -13.61 1.19 -4.43
CA ARG A 62 -14.34 0.01 -4.97
C ARG A 62 -15.38 -0.55 -4.01
N GLY A 63 -15.63 0.15 -2.89
CA GLY A 63 -16.62 -0.25 -1.88
C GLY A 63 -16.15 -1.37 -0.96
N PHE A 64 -14.84 -1.56 -0.84
CA PHE A 64 -14.27 -2.50 0.13
C PHE A 64 -14.21 -1.85 1.51
N ASP A 65 -14.52 -2.61 2.56
CA ASP A 65 -14.24 -2.18 3.92
C ASP A 65 -12.72 -2.21 4.15
N VAL A 66 -12.15 -1.05 4.41
CA VAL A 66 -10.70 -0.84 4.56
C VAL A 66 -10.30 -0.39 5.96
N ASP A 67 -11.19 -0.43 6.93
CA ASP A 67 -10.92 0.11 8.27
C ASP A 67 -9.76 -0.64 8.93
N GLU A 68 -9.71 -1.96 8.82
CA GLU A 68 -8.58 -2.76 9.30
C GLU A 68 -7.27 -2.42 8.57
N LEU A 69 -7.31 -2.22 7.25
CA LEU A 69 -6.12 -1.81 6.48
C LEU A 69 -5.63 -0.42 6.88
N ARG A 70 -6.53 0.50 7.18
CA ARG A 70 -6.18 1.83 7.70
C ARG A 70 -5.57 1.75 9.09
N PHE A 71 -6.11 0.89 9.95
CA PHE A 71 -5.52 0.64 11.26
C PHE A 71 -4.10 0.10 11.14
N GLN A 72 -3.87 -0.92 10.30
CA GLN A 72 -2.53 -1.45 10.03
C GLN A 72 -1.61 -0.40 9.39
N SER A 73 -2.11 0.45 8.51
CA SER A 73 -1.37 1.57 7.94
C SER A 73 -0.92 2.57 9.01
N SER A 74 -1.75 2.82 10.02
CA SER A 74 -1.35 3.67 11.16
C SER A 74 -0.21 3.05 11.97
N ALA A 75 -0.22 1.74 12.16
CA ALA A 75 0.88 1.02 12.84
C ALA A 75 2.21 1.13 12.08
N VAL A 76 2.19 1.06 10.74
CA VAL A 76 3.37 1.32 9.90
C VAL A 76 3.87 2.75 10.08
N SER A 77 2.96 3.74 10.10
CA SER A 77 3.30 5.14 10.34
C SER A 77 3.97 5.37 11.69
N ASP A 78 3.49 4.71 12.73
CA ASP A 78 4.06 4.80 14.08
C ASP A 78 5.44 4.12 14.16
N ALA A 79 5.61 2.98 13.51
CA ALA A 79 6.90 2.31 13.40
C ALA A 79 7.93 3.18 12.64
N LEU A 80 7.51 3.84 11.54
CA LEU A 80 8.34 4.81 10.82
C LEU A 80 8.73 6.01 11.69
N ARG A 81 7.83 6.52 12.54
CA ARG A 81 8.15 7.60 13.49
C ARG A 81 9.20 7.14 14.49
N LYS A 82 9.06 5.94 15.04
CA LYS A 82 10.05 5.36 15.98
C LYS A 82 11.42 5.20 15.31
N THR A 83 11.45 4.70 14.07
CA THR A 83 12.68 4.58 13.28
C THR A 83 13.35 5.95 13.09
N ARG A 84 12.58 7.01 12.80
CA ARG A 84 13.10 8.38 12.66
C ARG A 84 13.66 8.94 13.97
N LEU A 85 13.03 8.65 15.09
CA LEU A 85 13.54 9.07 16.41
C LEU A 85 14.89 8.40 16.74
N GLY A 86 15.08 7.15 16.32
CA GLY A 86 16.33 6.41 16.50
C GLY A 86 17.54 7.00 15.77
N ILE A 87 17.35 7.90 14.80
CA ILE A 87 18.47 8.56 14.10
C ILE A 87 19.31 9.42 15.06
N HIS A 88 18.67 10.05 16.05
CA HIS A 88 19.34 10.94 16.98
C HIS A 88 20.27 10.22 17.95
N THR A 89 20.09 8.93 18.16
CA THR A 89 20.98 8.12 18.99
C THR A 89 22.25 7.69 18.26
N PHE A 90 22.27 7.77 16.91
CA PHE A 90 23.31 7.21 16.04
C PHE A 90 23.66 5.75 16.33
N ASP A 91 22.80 5.05 17.06
CA ASP A 91 22.92 3.62 17.30
C ASP A 91 22.35 2.86 16.09
N ARG A 92 23.27 2.27 15.34
CA ARG A 92 22.92 1.49 14.16
C ARG A 92 22.09 0.26 14.51
N SER A 93 22.33 -0.36 15.64
CA SER A 93 21.62 -1.57 16.08
C SER A 93 20.16 -1.27 16.42
N ASP A 94 19.91 -0.19 17.15
CA ASP A 94 18.58 0.29 17.45
C ASP A 94 17.81 0.72 16.21
N PHE A 95 18.51 1.39 15.29
CA PHE A 95 17.90 1.77 14.00
C PHE A 95 17.48 0.55 13.18
N ILE A 96 18.35 -0.45 13.05
CA ILE A 96 18.05 -1.69 12.29
C ILE A 96 16.84 -2.38 12.91
N ARG A 97 16.80 -2.58 14.23
CA ARG A 97 15.68 -3.21 14.91
C ARG A 97 14.35 -2.46 14.67
N ASN A 98 14.35 -1.13 14.76
CA ASN A 98 13.16 -0.33 14.50
C ASN A 98 12.74 -0.34 13.02
N SER A 99 13.71 -0.36 12.10
CA SER A 99 13.43 -0.42 10.66
C SER A 99 12.92 -1.80 10.23
N GLU A 100 13.39 -2.87 10.85
CA GLU A 100 12.89 -4.23 10.66
C GLU A 100 11.43 -4.32 11.13
N ALA A 101 11.10 -3.82 12.32
CA ALA A 101 9.71 -3.78 12.80
C ALA A 101 8.79 -2.97 11.86
N ALA A 102 9.28 -1.86 11.29
CA ALA A 102 8.53 -1.09 10.30
C ALA A 102 8.33 -1.87 8.98
N SER A 103 9.35 -2.60 8.54
CA SER A 103 9.30 -3.46 7.35
C SER A 103 8.36 -4.65 7.52
N GLU A 104 8.33 -5.26 8.70
CA GLU A 104 7.40 -6.33 9.04
C GLU A 104 5.95 -5.83 9.02
N ALA A 105 5.68 -4.70 9.67
CA ALA A 105 4.34 -4.08 9.65
C ALA A 105 3.90 -3.71 8.22
N GLU A 106 4.81 -3.20 7.40
CA GLU A 106 4.54 -2.93 5.98
C GLU A 106 4.24 -4.21 5.19
N THR A 107 4.98 -5.28 5.44
CA THR A 107 4.75 -6.57 4.77
C THR A 107 3.39 -7.15 5.14
N ALA A 108 2.97 -7.04 6.40
CA ALA A 108 1.64 -7.44 6.85
C ALA A 108 0.54 -6.63 6.14
N LEU A 109 0.67 -5.30 6.09
CA LEU A 109 -0.27 -4.44 5.37
C LEU A 109 -0.33 -4.78 3.87
N ARG A 110 0.81 -5.02 3.24
CA ARG A 110 0.90 -5.40 1.83
C ARG A 110 0.17 -6.71 1.54
N SER A 111 0.35 -7.73 2.40
CA SER A 111 -0.32 -9.01 2.26
C SER A 111 -1.83 -8.90 2.44
N ALA A 112 -2.28 -8.10 3.41
CA ALA A 112 -3.69 -7.84 3.65
C ALA A 112 -4.34 -7.07 2.48
N ALA A 113 -3.68 -6.05 1.93
CA ALA A 113 -4.14 -5.34 0.75
C ALA A 113 -4.22 -6.25 -0.48
N ALA A 114 -3.22 -7.14 -0.68
CA ALA A 114 -3.23 -8.12 -1.76
C ALA A 114 -4.40 -9.11 -1.65
N ALA A 115 -4.72 -9.57 -0.43
CA ALA A 115 -5.89 -10.41 -0.16
C ALA A 115 -7.20 -9.66 -0.51
N GLY A 116 -7.33 -8.39 -0.13
CA GLY A 116 -8.47 -7.55 -0.50
C GLY A 116 -8.65 -7.43 -2.03
N TRP A 117 -7.56 -7.24 -2.77
CA TRP A 117 -7.60 -7.22 -4.24
C TRP A 117 -7.97 -8.58 -4.84
N ALA A 118 -7.52 -9.69 -4.25
CA ALA A 118 -7.89 -11.02 -4.70
C ALA A 118 -9.39 -11.28 -4.52
N GLU A 119 -9.94 -10.90 -3.37
CA GLU A 119 -11.37 -11.00 -3.09
C GLU A 119 -12.20 -10.11 -4.02
N TYR A 120 -11.79 -8.87 -4.26
CA TYR A 120 -12.45 -8.00 -5.23
C TYR A 120 -12.53 -8.64 -6.61
N ARG A 121 -11.43 -9.19 -7.11
CA ARG A 121 -11.40 -9.87 -8.41
C ARG A 121 -12.33 -11.09 -8.44
N PHE A 122 -12.33 -11.87 -7.37
CA PHE A 122 -13.21 -13.03 -7.26
C PHE A 122 -14.69 -12.65 -7.32
N ARG A 123 -15.12 -11.66 -6.52
CA ARG A 123 -16.50 -11.15 -6.52
C ARG A 123 -16.90 -10.58 -7.89
N ARG A 124 -16.04 -9.78 -8.51
CA ARG A 124 -16.29 -9.21 -9.82
C ARG A 124 -16.46 -10.29 -10.91
N ASN A 125 -15.57 -11.26 -10.93
CA ASN A 125 -15.64 -12.35 -11.91
C ASN A 125 -16.88 -13.22 -11.68
N GLY A 126 -17.23 -13.50 -10.43
CA GLY A 126 -18.47 -14.21 -10.09
C GLY A 126 -19.71 -13.46 -10.58
N LEU A 127 -19.75 -12.14 -10.39
CA LEU A 127 -20.86 -11.31 -10.86
C LEU A 127 -20.99 -11.33 -12.39
N VAL A 128 -19.87 -11.24 -13.11
CA VAL A 128 -19.85 -11.31 -14.59
C VAL A 128 -20.40 -12.66 -15.08
N LEU A 129 -19.93 -13.75 -14.46
CA LEU A 129 -20.42 -15.10 -14.81
C LEU A 129 -21.93 -15.26 -14.52
N ALA A 130 -22.39 -14.84 -13.33
CA ALA A 130 -23.80 -14.90 -12.98
C ALA A 130 -24.66 -14.07 -13.92
N SER A 131 -24.26 -12.85 -14.24
CA SER A 131 -24.96 -11.98 -15.19
C SER A 131 -25.00 -12.59 -16.59
N GLY A 132 -23.91 -13.22 -17.03
CA GLY A 132 -23.86 -13.94 -18.31
C GLY A 132 -24.85 -15.10 -18.36
N LEU A 133 -24.89 -15.94 -17.33
CA LEU A 133 -25.82 -17.07 -17.23
C LEU A 133 -27.28 -16.61 -17.22
N ILE A 134 -27.61 -15.55 -16.45
CA ILE A 134 -28.96 -14.97 -16.42
C ILE A 134 -29.36 -14.45 -17.80
N SER A 135 -28.45 -13.79 -18.50
CA SER A 135 -28.69 -13.27 -19.85
C SER A 135 -28.95 -14.39 -20.85
N VAL A 136 -28.15 -15.46 -20.83
CA VAL A 136 -28.34 -16.64 -21.70
C VAL A 136 -29.69 -17.29 -21.42
N PHE A 137 -30.02 -17.48 -20.13
CA PHE A 137 -31.29 -18.06 -19.73
C PHE A 137 -32.48 -17.19 -20.19
N GLY A 138 -32.38 -15.88 -20.02
CA GLY A 138 -33.41 -14.94 -20.55
C GLY A 138 -33.62 -15.05 -22.04
N VAL A 139 -32.53 -15.13 -22.80
CA VAL A 139 -32.62 -15.35 -24.27
C VAL A 139 -33.28 -16.67 -24.62
N LEU A 140 -32.92 -17.76 -23.96
CA LEU A 140 -33.52 -19.07 -24.19
C LEU A 140 -35.03 -19.08 -23.89
N LEU A 141 -35.44 -18.46 -22.78
CA LEU A 141 -36.84 -18.30 -22.41
C LEU A 141 -37.60 -17.50 -23.50
N TYR A 142 -37.04 -16.36 -23.92
CA TYR A 142 -37.63 -15.54 -24.98
C TYR A 142 -37.83 -16.33 -26.28
N LEU A 143 -36.84 -17.09 -26.73
CA LEU A 143 -36.92 -17.91 -27.91
C LEU A 143 -37.99 -19.00 -27.75
N LYS A 144 -38.08 -19.62 -26.57
CA LYS A 144 -39.11 -20.63 -26.31
C LYS A 144 -40.53 -20.06 -26.36
N ILE A 145 -40.77 -18.91 -25.75
CA ILE A 145 -42.05 -18.22 -25.78
C ILE A 145 -42.43 -17.90 -27.22
N ARG A 146 -41.52 -17.33 -28.01
CA ARG A 146 -41.74 -16.99 -29.41
C ARG A 146 -42.06 -18.22 -30.25
N GLN A 147 -41.45 -19.37 -29.99
CA GLN A 147 -41.76 -20.63 -30.66
C GLN A 147 -43.18 -21.08 -30.34
N THR A 148 -43.56 -21.07 -29.07
CA THR A 148 -44.89 -21.46 -28.63
C THR A 148 -45.99 -20.59 -29.21
N ASP A 149 -45.78 -19.26 -29.28
CA ASP A 149 -46.73 -18.32 -29.91
C ASP A 149 -46.93 -18.60 -31.41
N ARG A 150 -45.88 -19.02 -32.13
CA ARG A 150 -45.96 -19.41 -33.52
C ARG A 150 -46.75 -20.72 -33.75
N GLU A 151 -46.61 -21.67 -32.79
CA GLU A 151 -47.33 -22.95 -32.84
C GLU A 151 -48.81 -22.81 -32.47
N SER A 152 -49.12 -21.78 -31.62
CA SER A 152 -50.48 -21.48 -31.13
C SER A 152 -51.27 -20.52 -32.02
N GLY A 153 -50.69 -20.07 -33.15
CA GLY A 153 -51.36 -19.18 -34.09
C GLY A 153 -52.67 -19.76 -34.62
N PRO A 154 -53.67 -18.94 -34.98
CA PRO A 154 -55.02 -19.37 -35.27
C PRO A 154 -55.02 -20.38 -36.43
N LYS A 155 -55.50 -21.62 -36.14
CA LYS A 155 -55.87 -22.59 -37.15
C LYS A 155 -57.14 -22.05 -37.79
N SER A 156 -57.01 -21.32 -38.92
CA SER A 156 -58.11 -20.94 -39.79
C SER A 156 -58.60 -22.12 -40.60
#